data_a0c04903dbc5b050f67df29d5864db14
#
_entry.id   a0c04903dbc5b050f67df29d5864db14
#
_cell.length_a   1.000
_cell.length_b   1.000
_cell.length_c   1.000
_cell.angle_alpha   90.00
_cell.angle_beta   90.00
_cell.angle_gamma   90.00
#
_symmetry.space_group_name_H-M   'P 1'
#
loop_
_entity.id
_entity.type
_entity.pdbx_description
1 polymer ?
#
loop_
_entity_poly.entity_id
_entity_poly.type
_entity_poly.pdbx_seq_one_letter_code
_entity_poly.pdbx_strand_id
1 'polypeptide(L)'
;MSGEWSQKGDTSLGDRILLVDATDDIHSGAAIPPSASGEGVLLLADGSRFTGKLFGAKVWGEGELVFTTGMTGYQESLTDPSFAGQVLTFTYPLIGNYGIHHGTSESAGVWPRGVVVRHAMKNPDHRDSIASLSEFLAFHNVPGIEDIDTRAITRRVREHGCVLCVFGPIEDEDSLKEHLDQLTSPELEDLVDLVSINEPVIVNEGAVDGSGKPLPRIAAIDCGIKYNILRSLCCQFEVVWCPPNTSFAEAKSYGIVALFCSNGPGDPAHPGKATMAKETLAEAVKSNMPVMGICLGHQLLGLASGLQTYKMRYGHRGANQPCVDLESGRVWITSQNHGFAVADPEAGMLAAHPSGACSPQGENLHGEKAVVRFVNANDRTVEGLDIVGKSVFTVQFHPEAAPGPHDAYPLFKRFREMVDSHYGGGN
;
A
#
# COMPACT_ATOMS: atom_id res chain seq x y z
N MET A 1 -9.23 25.95 23.35
CA MET A 1 -10.59 25.45 23.13
C MET A 1 -10.45 24.11 22.45
N SER A 2 -10.67 23.04 23.22
CA SER A 2 -10.56 21.64 22.81
C SER A 2 -11.79 21.29 21.98
N GLY A 3 -11.65 21.24 20.67
CA GLY A 3 -12.67 20.68 19.78
C GLY A 3 -12.66 19.17 19.89
N GLU A 4 -13.61 18.59 20.59
CA GLU A 4 -13.88 17.17 20.61
C GLU A 4 -14.22 16.70 19.19
N TRP A 5 -13.33 15.93 18.58
CA TRP A 5 -13.64 15.17 17.37
C TRP A 5 -14.48 13.96 17.78
N SER A 6 -15.79 14.12 17.71
CA SER A 6 -16.74 13.03 17.86
C SER A 6 -16.52 12.01 16.73
N GLN A 7 -16.03 10.82 17.07
CA GLN A 7 -16.08 9.61 16.24
C GLN A 7 -17.53 9.07 16.13
N LYS A 8 -18.45 9.91 15.74
CA LYS A 8 -19.71 9.42 15.17
C LYS A 8 -19.52 9.51 13.66
N GLY A 9 -18.89 8.48 13.09
CA GLY A 9 -19.00 8.20 11.67
C GLY A 9 -20.49 8.20 11.34
N ASP A 10 -20.87 9.06 10.40
CA ASP A 10 -22.19 9.04 9.81
C ASP A 10 -22.31 7.68 9.11
N THR A 11 -23.01 6.74 9.73
CA THR A 11 -23.28 5.40 9.19
C THR A 11 -24.01 5.44 7.84
N SER A 12 -24.44 6.63 7.39
CA SER A 12 -25.08 6.86 6.09
C SER A 12 -24.11 6.83 4.90
N LEU A 13 -22.80 7.03 5.10
CA LEU A 13 -21.80 6.95 4.02
C LEU A 13 -21.37 5.50 3.75
N GLY A 14 -21.25 4.67 4.79
CA GLY A 14 -20.87 3.26 4.66
C GLY A 14 -21.84 2.45 3.81
N ASP A 15 -23.13 2.77 3.87
CA ASP A 15 -24.18 2.08 3.08
C ASP A 15 -24.23 2.47 1.59
N ARG A 16 -23.47 3.48 1.16
CA ARG A 16 -23.46 3.97 -0.23
C ARG A 16 -22.24 3.51 -1.04
N ILE A 17 -21.18 3.05 -0.38
CA ILE A 17 -19.96 2.57 -1.03
C ILE A 17 -20.02 1.04 -1.01
N LEU A 18 -20.49 0.44 -2.11
CA LEU A 18 -20.49 -1.01 -2.29
C LEU A 18 -19.06 -1.49 -2.63
N LEU A 19 -18.22 -1.62 -1.62
CA LEU A 19 -16.91 -2.25 -1.74
C LEU A 19 -17.04 -3.72 -1.34
N VAL A 20 -16.55 -4.62 -2.19
CA VAL A 20 -16.48 -6.06 -1.89
C VAL A 20 -15.41 -6.27 -0.83
N ASP A 21 -15.79 -6.67 0.38
CA ASP A 21 -14.86 -6.95 1.47
C ASP A 21 -14.28 -8.37 1.34
N ALA A 22 -12.99 -8.54 1.65
CA ALA A 22 -12.33 -9.86 1.63
C ALA A 22 -13.01 -10.91 2.54
N THR A 23 -13.89 -10.49 3.43
CA THR A 23 -14.64 -11.36 4.35
C THR A 23 -16.10 -11.62 3.93
N ASP A 24 -16.59 -11.02 2.85
CA ASP A 24 -18.02 -11.08 2.47
C ASP A 24 -18.54 -12.51 2.35
N ASP A 25 -17.81 -13.37 1.67
CA ASP A 25 -18.19 -14.78 1.49
C ASP A 25 -18.15 -15.56 2.81
N ILE A 26 -17.15 -15.33 3.65
CA ILE A 26 -17.05 -15.96 4.98
C ILE A 26 -18.21 -15.47 5.86
N HIS A 27 -18.48 -14.18 5.84
CA HIS A 27 -19.57 -13.57 6.62
C HIS A 27 -20.95 -14.10 6.18
N SER A 28 -21.12 -14.37 4.88
CA SER A 28 -22.34 -14.98 4.33
C SER A 28 -22.44 -16.50 4.53
N GLY A 29 -21.43 -17.14 5.14
CA GLY A 29 -21.44 -18.54 5.51
C GLY A 29 -20.84 -19.50 4.47
N ALA A 30 -19.94 -19.02 3.61
CA ALA A 30 -19.21 -19.89 2.71
C ALA A 30 -18.34 -20.92 3.47
N ALA A 31 -18.20 -22.11 2.89
CA ALA A 31 -17.40 -23.18 3.50
C ALA A 31 -15.91 -22.85 3.50
N ILE A 32 -15.29 -22.89 4.66
CA ILE A 32 -13.85 -22.67 4.83
C ILE A 32 -13.09 -23.99 4.60
N PRO A 33 -12.08 -24.02 3.70
CA PRO A 33 -11.25 -25.19 3.50
C PRO A 33 -10.48 -25.58 4.77
N PRO A 34 -10.14 -26.86 4.97
CA PRO A 34 -9.34 -27.28 6.11
C PRO A 34 -7.92 -26.69 6.02
N SER A 35 -7.47 -26.08 7.11
CA SER A 35 -6.15 -25.48 7.22
C SER A 35 -5.01 -26.50 7.12
N ALA A 36 -3.84 -26.01 6.69
CA ALA A 36 -2.59 -26.78 6.73
C ALA A 36 -2.20 -27.11 8.18
N SER A 37 -1.41 -28.14 8.33
CA SER A 37 -0.85 -28.58 9.62
C SER A 37 0.41 -29.40 9.38
N GLY A 38 1.24 -29.56 10.39
CA GLY A 38 2.48 -30.34 10.32
C GLY A 38 3.72 -29.44 10.38
N GLU A 39 4.89 -30.06 10.36
CA GLU A 39 6.18 -29.39 10.37
C GLU A 39 6.43 -28.71 9.02
N GLY A 40 6.94 -27.49 9.07
CA GLY A 40 7.27 -26.71 7.89
C GLY A 40 8.71 -26.23 7.91
N VAL A 41 9.22 -25.90 6.72
CA VAL A 41 10.53 -25.28 6.53
C VAL A 41 10.40 -24.04 5.67
N LEU A 42 11.08 -22.97 6.07
CA LEU A 42 11.27 -21.72 5.31
C LEU A 42 12.73 -21.68 4.85
N LEU A 43 12.91 -21.55 3.55
CA LEU A 43 14.22 -21.45 2.87
C LEU A 43 14.38 -20.07 2.25
N LEU A 44 15.53 -19.44 2.46
CA LEU A 44 15.87 -18.15 1.88
C LEU A 44 16.94 -18.31 0.81
N ALA A 45 16.91 -17.48 -0.22
CA ALA A 45 17.89 -17.49 -1.31
C ALA A 45 19.35 -17.23 -0.86
N ASP A 46 19.54 -16.71 0.36
CA ASP A 46 20.87 -16.53 0.97
C ASP A 46 21.40 -17.80 1.67
N GLY A 47 20.67 -18.93 1.58
CA GLY A 47 20.98 -20.21 2.20
C GLY A 47 20.48 -20.36 3.64
N SER A 48 19.80 -19.36 4.19
CA SER A 48 19.23 -19.46 5.53
C SER A 48 18.05 -20.42 5.56
N ARG A 49 17.91 -21.19 6.65
CA ARG A 49 16.89 -22.20 6.88
C ARG A 49 16.26 -22.02 8.25
N PHE A 50 14.93 -22.02 8.29
CA PHE A 50 14.16 -21.92 9.52
C PHE A 50 13.07 -23.01 9.51
N THR A 51 12.76 -23.57 10.69
CA THR A 51 11.67 -24.53 10.83
C THR A 51 10.54 -23.97 11.68
N GLY A 52 9.34 -24.44 11.43
CA GLY A 52 8.13 -24.03 12.12
C GLY A 52 6.98 -25.00 11.88
N LYS A 53 5.75 -24.55 12.06
CA LYS A 53 4.53 -25.31 11.82
C LYS A 53 3.66 -24.61 10.77
N LEU A 54 3.06 -25.39 9.89
CA LEU A 54 2.19 -24.87 8.84
C LEU A 54 0.79 -24.55 9.37
N PHE A 55 0.20 -23.49 8.83
CA PHE A 55 -1.20 -23.11 9.02
C PHE A 55 -1.74 -22.40 7.76
N GLY A 56 -3.02 -22.01 7.72
CA GLY A 56 -3.60 -21.41 6.52
C GLY A 56 -3.79 -22.43 5.39
N ALA A 57 -3.56 -22.04 4.14
CA ALA A 57 -3.77 -22.89 2.97
C ALA A 57 -2.73 -24.02 2.85
N LYS A 58 -3.12 -25.13 2.18
CA LYS A 58 -2.25 -26.28 1.92
C LYS A 58 -1.50 -26.14 0.60
N VAL A 59 -0.80 -25.03 0.44
CA VAL A 59 0.04 -24.72 -0.72
C VAL A 59 1.40 -24.21 -0.25
N TRP A 60 2.38 -24.15 -1.11
CA TRP A 60 3.66 -23.52 -0.80
C TRP A 60 3.51 -22.01 -0.78
N GLY A 61 4.27 -21.33 0.10
CA GLY A 61 4.42 -19.89 0.10
C GLY A 61 5.72 -19.49 -0.56
N GLU A 62 5.72 -18.47 -1.40
CA GLU A 62 6.89 -18.02 -2.13
C GLU A 62 6.84 -16.52 -2.42
N GLY A 63 7.99 -15.88 -2.62
CA GLY A 63 8.09 -14.49 -2.98
C GLY A 63 9.23 -13.75 -2.29
N GLU A 64 9.15 -12.42 -2.29
CA GLU A 64 10.10 -11.58 -1.58
C GLU A 64 9.76 -11.52 -0.10
N LEU A 65 10.70 -11.94 0.77
CA LEU A 65 10.53 -11.93 2.21
C LEU A 65 10.66 -10.51 2.75
N VAL A 66 9.59 -10.00 3.34
CA VAL A 66 9.52 -8.68 3.98
C VAL A 66 9.02 -8.79 5.42
N PHE A 67 9.16 -7.71 6.20
CA PHE A 67 8.61 -7.68 7.55
C PHE A 67 7.87 -6.38 7.84
N THR A 68 6.85 -6.46 8.70
CA THR A 68 6.17 -5.29 9.26
C THR A 68 6.39 -5.20 10.77
N THR A 69 6.49 -3.98 11.29
CA THR A 69 6.63 -3.69 12.72
C THR A 69 5.30 -3.29 13.38
N GLY A 70 4.19 -3.36 12.66
CA GLY A 70 2.85 -3.11 13.19
C GLY A 70 2.51 -4.07 14.32
N MET A 71 1.97 -3.55 15.43
CA MET A 71 1.55 -4.38 16.58
C MET A 71 0.08 -4.81 16.48
N THR A 72 -0.70 -4.09 15.67
CA THR A 72 -2.14 -4.32 15.42
C THR A 72 -2.41 -4.11 13.93
N GLY A 73 -3.61 -4.45 13.47
CA GLY A 73 -4.01 -4.23 12.07
C GLY A 73 -3.45 -5.29 11.12
N TYR A 74 -3.39 -6.54 11.57
CA TYR A 74 -2.92 -7.63 10.70
C TYR A 74 -3.89 -7.92 9.56
N GLN A 75 -5.20 -7.78 9.75
CA GLN A 75 -6.19 -7.97 8.68
C GLN A 75 -6.04 -6.88 7.61
N GLU A 76 -5.92 -5.63 8.02
CA GLU A 76 -5.66 -4.50 7.14
C GLU A 76 -4.34 -4.69 6.37
N SER A 77 -3.28 -5.18 7.04
CA SER A 77 -2.01 -5.49 6.37
C SER A 77 -2.14 -6.66 5.38
N LEU A 78 -2.88 -7.71 5.71
CA LEU A 78 -3.09 -8.87 4.83
C LEU A 78 -3.92 -8.51 3.59
N THR A 79 -4.83 -7.55 3.72
CA THR A 79 -5.70 -7.09 2.63
C THR A 79 -5.21 -5.82 1.94
N ASP A 80 -4.01 -5.31 2.31
CA ASP A 80 -3.34 -4.20 1.60
C ASP A 80 -2.72 -4.72 0.29
N PRO A 81 -3.19 -4.26 -0.89
CA PRO A 81 -2.66 -4.70 -2.18
C PRO A 81 -1.16 -4.46 -2.36
N SER A 82 -0.57 -3.52 -1.63
CA SER A 82 0.87 -3.22 -1.70
C SER A 82 1.77 -4.37 -1.23
N PHE A 83 1.20 -5.42 -0.58
CA PHE A 83 1.94 -6.63 -0.24
C PHE A 83 1.89 -7.74 -1.32
N ALA A 84 1.27 -7.50 -2.47
CA ALA A 84 1.25 -8.49 -3.56
C ALA A 84 2.69 -8.90 -3.97
N GLY A 85 2.90 -10.20 -4.20
CA GLY A 85 4.21 -10.76 -4.53
C GLY A 85 5.13 -11.03 -3.34
N GLN A 86 4.74 -10.66 -2.10
CA GLN A 86 5.59 -10.72 -0.91
C GLN A 86 5.17 -11.84 0.06
N VAL A 87 6.15 -12.37 0.79
CA VAL A 87 5.93 -13.19 1.99
C VAL A 87 6.10 -12.28 3.21
N LEU A 88 5.00 -12.07 3.93
CA LEU A 88 4.92 -11.09 5.01
C LEU A 88 5.26 -11.69 6.37
N THR A 89 6.34 -11.20 6.99
CA THR A 89 6.72 -11.55 8.37
C THR A 89 6.18 -10.50 9.33
N PHE A 90 5.38 -10.91 10.30
CA PHE A 90 4.99 -10.07 11.43
C PHE A 90 6.02 -10.15 12.55
N THR A 91 6.59 -9.00 12.93
CA THR A 91 7.55 -8.95 14.04
C THR A 91 6.88 -9.00 15.40
N TYR A 92 5.62 -8.60 15.50
CA TYR A 92 4.83 -8.75 16.71
C TYR A 92 4.58 -10.25 16.99
N PRO A 93 4.81 -10.71 18.23
CA PRO A 93 4.89 -12.16 18.49
C PRO A 93 3.55 -12.89 18.44
N LEU A 94 2.42 -12.20 18.62
CA LEU A 94 1.09 -12.80 18.69
C LEU A 94 0.17 -12.19 17.63
N ILE A 95 -0.21 -12.96 16.62
CA ILE A 95 -1.09 -12.54 15.52
C ILE A 95 -2.37 -13.36 15.52
N GLY A 96 -3.50 -12.74 15.15
CA GLY A 96 -4.81 -13.41 15.12
C GLY A 96 -5.60 -13.34 16.43
N ASN A 97 -5.12 -12.64 17.44
CA ASN A 97 -5.70 -12.63 18.80
C ASN A 97 -7.12 -12.06 18.88
N TYR A 98 -7.49 -11.12 18.02
CA TYR A 98 -8.86 -10.59 17.94
C TYR A 98 -9.67 -11.17 16.75
N GLY A 99 -9.11 -12.11 16.00
CA GLY A 99 -9.77 -12.76 14.86
C GLY A 99 -9.88 -11.88 13.63
N ILE A 100 -10.76 -12.24 12.74
CA ILE A 100 -11.07 -11.54 11.50
C ILE A 100 -12.45 -10.89 11.64
N HIS A 101 -12.55 -9.63 11.23
CA HIS A 101 -13.76 -8.83 11.35
C HIS A 101 -14.29 -8.44 9.98
N HIS A 102 -15.60 -8.49 9.80
CA HIS A 102 -16.25 -7.95 8.60
C HIS A 102 -16.14 -6.42 8.56
N GLY A 103 -15.91 -5.85 7.36
CA GLY A 103 -15.80 -4.41 7.14
C GLY A 103 -14.46 -3.77 7.53
N THR A 104 -13.47 -4.58 7.91
CA THR A 104 -12.12 -4.10 8.31
C THR A 104 -11.09 -4.25 7.19
N SER A 105 -11.40 -5.00 6.13
CA SER A 105 -10.48 -5.24 5.03
C SER A 105 -10.22 -3.96 4.21
N GLU A 106 -9.02 -3.89 3.66
CA GLU A 106 -8.57 -2.76 2.83
C GLU A 106 -8.68 -3.05 1.32
N SER A 107 -9.17 -4.24 0.95
CA SER A 107 -9.51 -4.63 -0.43
C SER A 107 -10.36 -5.90 -0.43
N ALA A 108 -10.73 -6.37 -1.63
CA ALA A 108 -11.51 -7.60 -1.84
C ALA A 108 -10.71 -8.90 -1.64
N GLY A 109 -9.40 -8.86 -1.40
CA GLY A 109 -8.57 -10.05 -1.34
C GLY A 109 -7.46 -10.01 -0.28
N VAL A 110 -6.74 -11.13 -0.14
CA VAL A 110 -5.52 -11.27 0.66
C VAL A 110 -4.35 -11.37 -0.30
N TRP A 111 -3.38 -10.48 -0.20
CA TRP A 111 -2.38 -10.28 -1.25
C TRP A 111 -0.99 -10.84 -0.98
N PRO A 112 -0.50 -10.94 0.29
CA PRO A 112 0.75 -11.66 0.54
C PRO A 112 0.66 -13.10 0.03
N ARG A 113 1.74 -13.57 -0.61
CA ARG A 113 1.87 -14.95 -1.11
C ARG A 113 2.20 -15.95 0.01
N GLY A 114 2.37 -15.44 1.23
CA GLY A 114 2.59 -16.25 2.43
C GLY A 114 2.76 -15.38 3.66
N VAL A 115 2.52 -16.00 4.82
CA VAL A 115 2.54 -15.32 6.12
C VAL A 115 3.47 -16.03 7.09
N VAL A 116 4.37 -15.26 7.73
CA VAL A 116 5.33 -15.78 8.71
C VAL A 116 5.06 -15.12 10.05
N VAL A 117 4.75 -15.91 11.09
CA VAL A 117 4.44 -15.39 12.42
C VAL A 117 5.18 -16.18 13.52
N ARG A 118 5.42 -15.54 14.65
CA ARG A 118 5.92 -16.25 15.83
C ARG A 118 4.86 -17.17 16.41
N HIS A 119 3.62 -16.68 16.52
CA HIS A 119 2.50 -17.44 17.03
C HIS A 119 1.20 -16.96 16.40
N ALA A 120 0.44 -17.86 15.78
CA ALA A 120 -0.91 -17.65 15.28
C ALA A 120 -1.94 -18.07 16.33
N MET A 121 -2.80 -17.16 16.77
CA MET A 121 -3.86 -17.50 17.72
C MET A 121 -4.92 -18.37 17.07
N LYS A 122 -5.14 -19.56 17.64
CA LYS A 122 -6.10 -20.53 17.12
C LYS A 122 -7.55 -20.20 17.47
N ASN A 123 -7.75 -19.66 18.66
CA ASN A 123 -9.07 -19.31 19.18
C ASN A 123 -9.07 -17.80 19.50
N PRO A 124 -9.45 -16.94 18.56
CA PRO A 124 -9.53 -15.52 18.81
C PRO A 124 -10.60 -15.21 19.85
N ASP A 125 -10.34 -14.22 20.70
CA ASP A 125 -11.26 -13.78 21.75
C ASP A 125 -11.74 -12.35 21.48
N HIS A 126 -12.70 -12.21 20.57
CA HIS A 126 -13.38 -10.94 20.29
C HIS A 126 -14.81 -11.21 19.81
N ARG A 127 -15.76 -10.41 20.31
CA ARG A 127 -17.20 -10.59 20.02
C ARG A 127 -17.58 -10.50 18.55
N ASP A 128 -16.82 -9.68 17.77
CA ASP A 128 -17.08 -9.43 16.35
C ASP A 128 -16.21 -10.31 15.43
N SER A 129 -15.49 -11.28 16.01
CA SER A 129 -14.69 -12.24 15.24
C SER A 129 -15.59 -13.22 14.49
N ILE A 130 -15.42 -13.28 13.16
CA ILE A 130 -16.15 -14.20 12.27
C ILE A 130 -15.30 -15.40 11.85
N ALA A 131 -13.97 -15.30 11.97
CA ALA A 131 -13.04 -16.39 11.66
C ALA A 131 -11.71 -16.19 12.41
N SER A 132 -10.95 -17.28 12.57
CA SER A 132 -9.54 -17.20 12.96
C SER A 132 -8.66 -16.76 11.78
N LEU A 133 -7.42 -16.32 12.08
CA LEU A 133 -6.43 -16.01 11.06
C LEU A 133 -6.17 -17.20 10.14
N SER A 134 -6.06 -18.41 10.70
CA SER A 134 -5.78 -19.64 9.92
C SER A 134 -6.91 -19.96 8.93
N GLU A 135 -8.17 -19.80 9.36
CA GLU A 135 -9.34 -20.00 8.51
C GLU A 135 -9.41 -18.97 7.39
N PHE A 136 -9.16 -17.70 7.70
CA PHE A 136 -9.14 -16.62 6.72
C PHE A 136 -8.08 -16.83 5.64
N LEU A 137 -6.86 -17.18 6.04
CA LEU A 137 -5.79 -17.49 5.10
C LEU A 137 -6.10 -18.73 4.25
N ALA A 138 -6.65 -19.79 4.86
CA ALA A 138 -7.06 -20.99 4.13
C ALA A 138 -8.14 -20.69 3.08
N PHE A 139 -9.12 -19.84 3.44
CA PHE A 139 -10.18 -19.42 2.52
C PHE A 139 -9.64 -18.68 1.30
N HIS A 140 -8.64 -17.80 1.50
CA HIS A 140 -8.00 -17.04 0.43
C HIS A 140 -6.82 -17.75 -0.25
N ASN A 141 -6.65 -19.04 0.01
CA ASN A 141 -5.55 -19.86 -0.55
C ASN A 141 -4.15 -19.30 -0.24
N VAL A 142 -3.95 -18.69 0.94
CA VAL A 142 -2.68 -18.16 1.41
C VAL A 142 -2.09 -19.06 2.49
N PRO A 143 -0.85 -19.58 2.32
CA PRO A 143 -0.18 -20.41 3.32
C PRO A 143 0.44 -19.57 4.43
N GLY A 144 0.61 -20.19 5.61
CA GLY A 144 1.28 -19.59 6.75
C GLY A 144 2.26 -20.56 7.42
N ILE A 145 3.27 -19.99 8.07
CA ILE A 145 4.19 -20.72 8.94
C ILE A 145 4.31 -20.01 10.28
N GLU A 146 4.08 -20.75 11.37
CA GLU A 146 4.15 -20.26 12.75
C GLU A 146 5.24 -20.99 13.55
N ASP A 147 5.41 -20.62 14.80
CA ASP A 147 6.38 -21.20 15.76
C ASP A 147 7.84 -21.10 15.27
N ILE A 148 8.13 -20.05 14.52
CA ILE A 148 9.38 -19.74 13.86
C ILE A 148 10.05 -18.50 14.47
N ASP A 149 11.37 -18.38 14.40
CA ASP A 149 12.11 -17.21 14.95
C ASP A 149 12.00 -15.98 14.03
N THR A 150 10.87 -15.27 14.13
CA THR A 150 10.63 -14.04 13.37
C THR A 150 11.63 -12.92 13.68
N ARG A 151 12.25 -12.93 14.89
CA ARG A 151 13.29 -11.96 15.23
C ARG A 151 14.58 -12.22 14.46
N ALA A 152 15.01 -13.49 14.37
CA ALA A 152 16.19 -13.86 13.57
C ALA A 152 15.95 -13.54 12.09
N ILE A 153 14.79 -13.86 11.55
CA ILE A 153 14.37 -13.53 10.17
C ILE A 153 14.44 -12.00 9.95
N THR A 154 13.81 -11.21 10.81
CA THR A 154 13.82 -9.74 10.71
C THR A 154 15.23 -9.16 10.73
N ARG A 155 16.09 -9.64 11.64
CA ARG A 155 17.50 -9.21 11.68
C ARG A 155 18.22 -9.54 10.38
N ARG A 156 17.98 -10.72 9.82
CA ARG A 156 18.56 -11.15 8.56
C ARG A 156 18.19 -10.22 7.41
N VAL A 157 16.89 -9.92 7.25
CA VAL A 157 16.40 -8.98 6.22
C VAL A 157 16.98 -7.58 6.44
N ARG A 158 17.12 -7.10 7.67
CA ARG A 158 17.74 -5.78 7.94
C ARG A 158 19.22 -5.74 7.60
N GLU A 159 19.95 -6.82 7.86
CA GLU A 159 21.40 -6.90 7.66
C GLU A 159 21.77 -7.13 6.18
N HIS A 160 20.96 -7.89 5.43
CA HIS A 160 21.30 -8.32 4.07
C HIS A 160 20.36 -7.76 2.98
N GLY A 161 19.21 -7.21 3.34
CA GLY A 161 18.16 -6.76 2.43
C GLY A 161 17.05 -7.79 2.29
N CYS A 162 16.00 -7.45 1.55
CA CYS A 162 14.95 -8.38 1.17
C CYS A 162 15.52 -9.47 0.25
N VAL A 163 15.09 -10.70 0.48
CA VAL A 163 15.55 -11.88 -0.26
C VAL A 163 14.36 -12.71 -0.71
N LEU A 164 14.51 -13.47 -1.77
CA LEU A 164 13.51 -14.45 -2.18
C LEU A 164 13.47 -15.59 -1.16
N CYS A 165 12.29 -16.13 -0.96
CA CYS A 165 12.06 -17.27 -0.08
C CYS A 165 10.97 -18.18 -0.61
N VAL A 166 10.99 -19.42 -0.12
CA VAL A 166 9.93 -20.40 -0.28
C VAL A 166 9.72 -21.14 1.04
N PHE A 167 8.48 -21.55 1.33
CA PHE A 167 8.21 -22.41 2.47
C PHE A 167 7.08 -23.39 2.19
N GLY A 168 7.12 -24.51 2.87
CA GLY A 168 6.13 -25.58 2.75
C GLY A 168 6.41 -26.71 3.73
N PRO A 169 5.81 -27.90 3.50
CA PRO A 169 6.06 -29.09 4.31
C PRO A 169 7.56 -29.43 4.36
N ILE A 170 8.05 -29.85 5.53
CA ILE A 170 9.47 -30.18 5.70
C ILE A 170 9.88 -31.40 4.86
N GLU A 171 8.95 -32.32 4.59
CA GLU A 171 9.15 -33.46 3.70
C GLU A 171 9.40 -33.09 2.24
N ASP A 172 9.00 -31.87 1.82
CA ASP A 172 9.19 -31.32 0.47
C ASP A 172 10.49 -30.50 0.35
N GLU A 173 11.36 -30.46 1.38
CA GLU A 173 12.50 -29.53 1.46
C GLU A 173 13.39 -29.53 0.23
N ASP A 174 13.66 -30.68 -0.38
CA ASP A 174 14.50 -30.75 -1.57
C ASP A 174 13.81 -30.15 -2.81
N SER A 175 12.50 -30.41 -2.96
CA SER A 175 11.69 -29.78 -4.03
C SER A 175 11.57 -28.28 -3.84
N LEU A 176 11.43 -27.80 -2.58
CA LEU A 176 11.42 -26.38 -2.24
C LEU A 176 12.75 -25.69 -2.60
N LYS A 177 13.90 -26.36 -2.40
CA LYS A 177 15.22 -25.82 -2.80
C LYS A 177 15.33 -25.68 -4.31
N GLU A 178 14.95 -26.73 -5.04
CA GLU A 178 14.95 -26.68 -6.52
C GLU A 178 14.04 -25.59 -7.06
N HIS A 179 12.90 -25.37 -6.42
CA HIS A 179 11.95 -24.32 -6.78
C HIS A 179 12.52 -22.93 -6.47
N LEU A 180 13.14 -22.73 -5.30
CA LEU A 180 13.76 -21.47 -4.90
C LEU A 180 14.88 -21.04 -5.88
N ASP A 181 15.67 -21.99 -6.38
CA ASP A 181 16.74 -21.72 -7.36
C ASP A 181 16.19 -21.22 -8.71
N GLN A 182 14.93 -21.48 -9.02
CA GLN A 182 14.24 -21.07 -10.24
C GLN A 182 13.33 -19.85 -10.03
N LEU A 183 13.10 -19.46 -8.78
CA LEU A 183 12.18 -18.38 -8.44
C LEU A 183 12.72 -17.03 -8.92
N THR A 184 11.88 -16.29 -9.63
CA THR A 184 12.19 -14.95 -10.10
C THR A 184 11.64 -13.89 -9.15
N SER A 185 12.26 -12.70 -9.14
CA SER A 185 11.76 -11.58 -8.33
C SER A 185 10.35 -11.19 -8.75
N PRO A 186 9.41 -11.02 -7.80
CA PRO A 186 8.06 -10.50 -8.08
C PRO A 186 8.06 -9.12 -8.74
N GLU A 187 9.15 -8.36 -8.67
CA GLU A 187 9.31 -7.05 -9.33
C GLU A 187 9.29 -7.15 -10.86
N LEU A 188 9.53 -8.34 -11.41
CA LEU A 188 9.44 -8.60 -12.85
C LEU A 188 8.00 -8.86 -13.32
N GLU A 189 7.05 -8.96 -12.39
CA GLU A 189 5.63 -9.14 -12.67
C GLU A 189 4.90 -7.79 -12.71
N ASP A 190 3.85 -7.68 -13.53
CA ASP A 190 2.93 -6.53 -13.46
C ASP A 190 1.98 -6.68 -12.28
N LEU A 191 2.48 -6.40 -11.07
CA LEU A 191 1.70 -6.54 -9.85
C LEU A 191 0.56 -5.51 -9.76
N VAL A 192 0.66 -4.39 -10.47
CA VAL A 192 -0.43 -3.40 -10.57
C VAL A 192 -1.61 -3.99 -11.33
N ASP A 193 -1.36 -4.74 -12.41
CA ASP A 193 -2.42 -5.45 -13.15
C ASP A 193 -3.17 -6.47 -12.28
N LEU A 194 -2.43 -7.14 -11.40
CA LEU A 194 -3.01 -8.17 -10.52
C LEU A 194 -4.02 -7.59 -9.50
N VAL A 195 -3.78 -6.38 -9.00
CA VAL A 195 -4.51 -5.81 -7.85
C VAL A 195 -5.52 -4.73 -8.21
N SER A 196 -5.48 -4.20 -9.43
CA SER A 196 -6.32 -3.09 -9.87
C SER A 196 -7.64 -3.54 -10.48
N ILE A 197 -8.63 -2.64 -10.46
CA ILE A 197 -9.91 -2.86 -11.17
C ILE A 197 -9.72 -2.81 -12.69
N ASN A 198 -10.65 -3.42 -13.42
CA ASN A 198 -10.61 -3.47 -14.88
C ASN A 198 -11.54 -2.45 -15.55
N GLU A 199 -12.58 -1.98 -14.85
CA GLU A 199 -13.60 -1.06 -15.37
C GLU A 199 -13.80 0.10 -14.41
N PRO A 200 -14.05 1.32 -14.90
CA PRO A 200 -14.30 2.49 -14.06
C PRO A 200 -15.59 2.34 -13.23
N VAL A 201 -15.56 2.80 -11.99
CA VAL A 201 -16.70 2.79 -11.06
C VAL A 201 -16.88 4.16 -10.43
N ILE A 202 -18.10 4.72 -10.44
CA ILE A 202 -18.44 5.90 -9.64
C ILE A 202 -18.83 5.41 -8.24
N VAL A 203 -17.98 5.68 -7.25
CA VAL A 203 -18.08 5.06 -5.92
C VAL A 203 -19.24 5.66 -5.10
N ASN A 204 -19.47 6.97 -5.19
CA ASN A 204 -20.45 7.70 -4.40
C ASN A 204 -21.23 8.72 -5.27
N GLU A 205 -21.85 8.25 -6.34
CA GLU A 205 -22.56 9.09 -7.31
C GLU A 205 -23.58 10.02 -6.64
N GLY A 206 -23.58 11.29 -7.06
CA GLY A 206 -24.51 12.30 -6.54
C GLY A 206 -24.19 12.78 -5.12
N ALA A 207 -22.96 12.54 -4.63
CA ALA A 207 -22.54 12.96 -3.31
C ALA A 207 -22.63 14.49 -3.13
N VAL A 208 -23.12 14.92 -1.97
CA VAL A 208 -23.30 16.33 -1.59
C VAL A 208 -22.60 16.62 -0.26
N ASP A 209 -22.21 17.87 -0.05
CA ASP A 209 -21.69 18.34 1.23
C ASP A 209 -22.82 18.55 2.27
N GLY A 210 -22.45 18.93 3.50
CA GLY A 210 -23.40 19.18 4.58
C GLY A 210 -24.39 20.32 4.31
N SER A 211 -24.20 21.13 3.26
CA SER A 211 -25.13 22.17 2.79
C SER A 211 -26.05 21.72 1.65
N GLY A 212 -25.86 20.50 1.14
CA GLY A 212 -26.57 19.96 -0.01
C GLY A 212 -25.96 20.35 -1.37
N LYS A 213 -24.77 20.96 -1.40
CA LYS A 213 -24.04 21.30 -2.62
C LYS A 213 -23.29 20.05 -3.15
N PRO A 214 -23.36 19.76 -4.47
CA PRO A 214 -22.60 18.67 -5.06
C PRO A 214 -21.11 18.74 -4.74
N LEU A 215 -20.52 17.60 -4.35
CA LEU A 215 -19.08 17.49 -4.19
C LEU A 215 -18.37 17.56 -5.54
N PRO A 216 -17.17 18.16 -5.63
CA PRO A 216 -16.39 18.14 -6.87
C PRO A 216 -15.98 16.70 -7.22
N ARG A 217 -16.03 16.37 -8.51
CA ARG A 217 -15.71 15.04 -9.01
C ARG A 217 -14.22 14.92 -9.30
N ILE A 218 -13.60 13.82 -8.86
CA ILE A 218 -12.19 13.50 -9.13
C ILE A 218 -12.09 12.11 -9.77
N ALA A 219 -11.01 11.85 -10.52
CA ALA A 219 -10.61 10.50 -10.88
C ALA A 219 -9.57 9.99 -9.86
N ALA A 220 -9.78 8.78 -9.35
CA ALA A 220 -8.81 8.05 -8.55
C ALA A 220 -8.25 6.91 -9.41
N ILE A 221 -7.00 7.06 -9.86
CA ILE A 221 -6.28 6.03 -10.63
C ILE A 221 -5.88 4.91 -9.69
N ASP A 222 -6.36 3.71 -9.97
CA ASP A 222 -6.14 2.50 -9.19
C ASP A 222 -4.83 1.83 -9.56
N CYS A 223 -3.89 1.81 -8.63
CA CYS A 223 -2.69 0.99 -8.74
C CYS A 223 -2.66 -0.10 -7.65
N GLY A 224 -3.78 -0.37 -6.99
CA GLY A 224 -3.94 -1.21 -5.81
C GLY A 224 -4.41 -0.38 -4.62
N ILE A 225 -5.49 0.38 -4.80
CA ILE A 225 -6.00 1.34 -3.82
C ILE A 225 -6.54 0.64 -2.57
N LYS A 226 -6.15 1.14 -1.39
CA LYS A 226 -6.75 0.74 -0.13
C LYS A 226 -8.13 1.36 0.03
N TYR A 227 -9.08 0.58 0.54
CA TYR A 227 -10.46 1.05 0.74
C TYR A 227 -10.56 2.25 1.68
N ASN A 228 -9.65 2.38 2.66
CA ASN A 228 -9.66 3.56 3.53
C ASN A 228 -9.24 4.84 2.80
N ILE A 229 -8.47 4.74 1.70
CA ILE A 229 -8.23 5.88 0.80
C ILE A 229 -9.52 6.27 0.10
N LEU A 230 -10.25 5.32 -0.49
CA LEU A 230 -11.54 5.60 -1.14
C LEU A 230 -12.53 6.23 -0.15
N ARG A 231 -12.67 5.66 1.07
CA ARG A 231 -13.53 6.22 2.12
C ARG A 231 -13.13 7.66 2.46
N SER A 232 -11.83 7.93 2.59
CA SER A 232 -11.31 9.27 2.89
C SER A 232 -11.56 10.29 1.76
N LEU A 233 -11.38 9.87 0.51
CA LEU A 233 -11.67 10.70 -0.66
C LEU A 233 -13.17 10.97 -0.79
N CYS A 234 -14.02 9.97 -0.59
CA CYS A 234 -15.49 10.11 -0.66
C CYS A 234 -16.08 11.06 0.39
N CYS A 235 -15.36 11.33 1.49
CA CYS A 235 -15.75 12.38 2.44
C CYS A 235 -15.59 13.81 1.87
N GLN A 236 -14.80 13.99 0.79
CA GLN A 236 -14.43 15.29 0.25
C GLN A 236 -14.85 15.46 -1.21
N PHE A 237 -15.03 14.37 -1.96
CA PHE A 237 -15.19 14.34 -3.40
C PHE A 237 -16.23 13.32 -3.83
N GLU A 238 -16.80 13.51 -5.01
CA GLU A 238 -17.39 12.44 -5.78
C GLU A 238 -16.26 11.74 -6.56
N VAL A 239 -16.11 10.42 -6.37
CA VAL A 239 -14.94 9.66 -6.83
C VAL A 239 -15.29 8.75 -7.99
N VAL A 240 -14.62 8.94 -9.12
CA VAL A 240 -14.56 7.97 -10.22
C VAL A 240 -13.31 7.11 -10.00
N TRP A 241 -13.49 5.89 -9.58
CA TRP A 241 -12.43 4.91 -9.39
C TRP A 241 -12.08 4.31 -10.76
N CYS A 242 -10.89 4.58 -11.26
CA CYS A 242 -10.47 4.30 -12.63
C CYS A 242 -9.33 3.26 -12.67
N PRO A 243 -9.35 2.31 -13.63
CA PRO A 243 -8.23 1.43 -13.89
C PRO A 243 -6.91 2.19 -14.16
N PRO A 244 -5.74 1.58 -13.93
CA PRO A 244 -4.44 2.25 -14.11
C PRO A 244 -4.12 2.62 -15.56
N ASN A 245 -4.75 1.96 -16.52
CA ASN A 245 -4.64 2.23 -17.96
C ASN A 245 -5.61 3.31 -18.47
N THR A 246 -6.38 3.95 -17.60
CA THR A 246 -7.25 5.07 -17.97
C THR A 246 -6.43 6.25 -18.46
N SER A 247 -6.61 6.66 -19.72
CA SER A 247 -5.92 7.83 -20.28
C SER A 247 -6.42 9.13 -19.65
N PHE A 248 -5.59 10.18 -19.69
CA PHE A 248 -5.99 11.50 -19.17
C PHE A 248 -7.21 12.06 -19.90
N ALA A 249 -7.33 11.84 -21.22
CA ALA A 249 -8.47 12.27 -22.01
C ALA A 249 -9.75 11.55 -21.57
N GLU A 250 -9.68 10.25 -21.31
CA GLU A 250 -10.79 9.47 -20.79
C GLU A 250 -11.18 9.93 -19.37
N ALA A 251 -10.23 10.06 -18.46
CA ALA A 251 -10.50 10.59 -17.12
C ALA A 251 -11.22 11.95 -17.16
N LYS A 252 -10.80 12.85 -18.05
CA LYS A 252 -11.47 14.16 -18.27
C LYS A 252 -12.91 14.02 -18.78
N SER A 253 -13.23 12.97 -19.54
CA SER A 253 -14.58 12.76 -20.08
C SER A 253 -15.62 12.54 -18.98
N TYR A 254 -15.19 12.12 -17.77
CA TYR A 254 -16.05 12.00 -16.58
C TYR A 254 -16.34 13.37 -15.90
N GLY A 255 -15.82 14.48 -16.42
CA GLY A 255 -16.05 15.81 -15.84
C GLY A 255 -15.28 16.08 -14.54
N ILE A 256 -14.11 15.47 -14.39
CA ILE A 256 -13.26 15.63 -13.20
C ILE A 256 -12.59 17.00 -13.11
N VAL A 257 -12.35 17.44 -11.87
CA VAL A 257 -11.61 18.67 -11.57
C VAL A 257 -10.23 18.41 -10.96
N ALA A 258 -9.94 17.17 -10.55
CA ALA A 258 -8.64 16.79 -10.01
C ALA A 258 -8.38 15.30 -10.25
N LEU A 259 -7.12 14.89 -10.12
CA LEU A 259 -6.69 13.51 -10.26
C LEU A 259 -5.96 13.06 -9.00
N PHE A 260 -6.27 11.86 -8.57
CA PHE A 260 -5.61 11.16 -7.47
C PHE A 260 -4.95 9.89 -8.00
N CYS A 261 -3.75 9.56 -7.53
CA CYS A 261 -3.11 8.29 -7.82
C CYS A 261 -2.81 7.52 -6.54
N SER A 262 -3.22 6.27 -6.51
CA SER A 262 -3.22 5.45 -5.31
C SER A 262 -1.85 4.84 -4.98
N ASN A 263 -1.80 4.20 -3.82
CA ASN A 263 -0.80 3.21 -3.46
C ASN A 263 -0.86 1.99 -4.37
N GLY A 264 0.13 1.10 -4.24
CA GLY A 264 0.17 -0.17 -4.98
C GLY A 264 1.49 -0.91 -4.82
N PRO A 265 1.56 -2.15 -5.33
CA PRO A 265 2.73 -3.01 -5.27
C PRO A 265 3.72 -2.79 -6.42
N GLY A 266 4.90 -3.39 -6.29
CA GLY A 266 5.87 -3.57 -7.37
C GLY A 266 6.83 -2.42 -7.56
N ASP A 267 7.58 -2.50 -8.66
CA ASP A 267 8.54 -1.47 -9.08
C ASP A 267 7.79 -0.34 -9.82
N PRO A 268 7.89 0.93 -9.38
CA PRO A 268 7.27 2.05 -10.08
C PRO A 268 7.79 2.26 -11.50
N ALA A 269 8.97 1.72 -11.83
CA ALA A 269 9.57 1.77 -13.17
C ALA A 269 9.19 0.57 -14.06
N HIS A 270 8.39 -0.39 -13.57
CA HIS A 270 7.96 -1.55 -14.34
C HIS A 270 7.19 -1.13 -15.62
N PRO A 271 7.51 -1.74 -16.79
CA PRO A 271 6.92 -1.37 -18.09
C PRO A 271 5.50 -1.95 -18.30
N GLY A 272 4.65 -1.89 -17.28
CA GLY A 272 3.28 -2.38 -17.29
C GLY A 272 2.28 -1.26 -17.00
N LYS A 273 1.20 -1.60 -16.27
CA LYS A 273 0.12 -0.67 -15.93
C LYS A 273 0.60 0.52 -15.08
N ALA A 274 1.67 0.37 -14.26
CA ALA A 274 2.30 1.48 -13.55
C ALA A 274 2.80 2.58 -14.51
N THR A 275 3.39 2.19 -15.66
CA THR A 275 3.81 3.15 -16.70
C THR A 275 2.63 3.89 -17.31
N MET A 276 1.49 3.22 -17.58
CA MET A 276 0.29 3.87 -18.11
C MET A 276 -0.27 4.91 -17.13
N ALA A 277 -0.35 4.56 -15.84
CA ALA A 277 -0.75 5.51 -14.80
C ALA A 277 0.20 6.73 -14.74
N LYS A 278 1.52 6.51 -14.82
CA LYS A 278 2.53 7.59 -14.86
C LYS A 278 2.31 8.54 -16.05
N GLU A 279 1.98 8.03 -17.24
CA GLU A 279 1.71 8.85 -18.42
C GLU A 279 0.48 9.73 -18.21
N THR A 280 -0.59 9.18 -17.65
CA THR A 280 -1.80 9.95 -17.31
C THR A 280 -1.51 11.04 -16.27
N LEU A 281 -0.68 10.75 -15.26
CA LEU A 281 -0.23 11.73 -14.27
C LEU A 281 0.61 12.85 -14.92
N ALA A 282 1.53 12.52 -15.83
CA ALA A 282 2.35 13.49 -16.52
C ALA A 282 1.49 14.48 -17.36
N GLU A 283 0.46 13.97 -18.04
CA GLU A 283 -0.49 14.81 -18.78
C GLU A 283 -1.33 15.71 -17.85
N ALA A 284 -1.77 15.19 -16.70
CA ALA A 284 -2.50 15.97 -15.70
C ALA A 284 -1.65 17.13 -15.16
N VAL A 285 -0.40 16.86 -14.76
CA VAL A 285 0.56 17.89 -14.29
C VAL A 285 0.81 18.94 -15.38
N LYS A 286 1.04 18.49 -16.63
CA LYS A 286 1.24 19.37 -17.78
C LYS A 286 0.02 20.27 -18.04
N SER A 287 -1.19 19.74 -17.89
CA SER A 287 -2.44 20.49 -18.07
C SER A 287 -2.77 21.42 -16.90
N ASN A 288 -1.92 21.45 -15.88
CA ASN A 288 -2.12 22.20 -14.63
C ASN A 288 -3.37 21.75 -13.83
N MET A 289 -3.78 20.49 -13.95
CA MET A 289 -4.83 19.91 -13.12
C MET A 289 -4.29 19.66 -11.70
N PRO A 290 -5.09 19.88 -10.64
CA PRO A 290 -4.71 19.48 -9.29
C PRO A 290 -4.49 17.96 -9.20
N VAL A 291 -3.36 17.54 -8.58
CA VAL A 291 -3.01 16.12 -8.44
C VAL A 291 -2.50 15.84 -7.03
N MET A 292 -2.95 14.71 -6.46
CA MET A 292 -2.38 14.11 -5.26
C MET A 292 -1.95 12.68 -5.54
N GLY A 293 -0.80 12.24 -5.00
CA GLY A 293 -0.32 10.86 -5.08
C GLY A 293 0.07 10.30 -3.72
N ILE A 294 -0.28 9.04 -3.46
CA ILE A 294 0.07 8.31 -2.24
C ILE A 294 0.92 7.08 -2.59
N CYS A 295 2.03 6.87 -1.87
CA CYS A 295 2.91 5.72 -1.93
C CYS A 295 3.40 5.44 -3.37
N LEU A 296 2.88 4.44 -4.09
CA LEU A 296 3.20 4.23 -5.50
C LEU A 296 2.85 5.46 -6.35
N GLY A 297 1.73 6.13 -6.10
CA GLY A 297 1.35 7.37 -6.77
C GLY A 297 2.34 8.52 -6.55
N HIS A 298 2.99 8.61 -5.38
CA HIS A 298 4.11 9.52 -5.14
C HIS A 298 5.31 9.18 -6.01
N GLN A 299 5.66 7.90 -6.11
CA GLN A 299 6.80 7.44 -6.91
C GLN A 299 6.56 7.66 -8.41
N LEU A 300 5.35 7.37 -8.90
CA LEU A 300 4.96 7.60 -10.29
C LEU A 300 4.98 9.10 -10.65
N LEU A 301 4.51 9.98 -9.74
CA LEU A 301 4.62 11.44 -9.93
C LEU A 301 6.07 11.92 -9.90
N GLY A 302 6.92 11.34 -9.03
CA GLY A 302 8.36 11.57 -9.05
C GLY A 302 8.96 11.23 -10.41
N LEU A 303 8.68 10.04 -10.94
CA LEU A 303 9.12 9.60 -12.28
C LEU A 303 8.56 10.50 -13.40
N ALA A 304 7.27 10.88 -13.33
CA ALA A 304 6.64 11.79 -14.28
C ALA A 304 7.26 13.20 -14.26
N SER A 305 7.85 13.59 -13.13
CA SER A 305 8.59 14.86 -12.97
C SER A 305 10.08 14.73 -13.31
N GLY A 306 10.54 13.58 -13.85
CA GLY A 306 11.93 13.34 -14.26
C GLY A 306 12.86 12.94 -13.11
N LEU A 307 12.34 12.65 -11.93
CA LEU A 307 13.12 12.08 -10.82
C LEU A 307 13.33 10.58 -11.02
N GLN A 308 14.23 10.01 -10.25
CA GLN A 308 14.50 8.57 -10.24
C GLN A 308 13.91 7.92 -9.00
N THR A 309 13.62 6.62 -9.09
CA THR A 309 13.29 5.77 -7.96
C THR A 309 14.37 4.72 -7.76
N TYR A 310 14.48 4.22 -6.53
CA TYR A 310 15.43 3.16 -6.20
C TYR A 310 14.81 2.17 -5.23
N LYS A 311 15.24 0.91 -5.30
CA LYS A 311 14.86 -0.10 -4.33
C LYS A 311 15.62 0.10 -3.03
N MET A 312 14.90 0.18 -1.93
CA MET A 312 15.45 0.25 -0.59
C MET A 312 15.93 -1.13 -0.13
N ARG A 313 16.89 -1.17 0.78
CA ARG A 313 17.47 -2.42 1.28
C ARG A 313 16.42 -3.35 1.89
N TYR A 314 15.50 -2.82 2.71
CA TYR A 314 14.41 -3.56 3.34
C TYR A 314 13.09 -2.78 3.40
N GLY A 315 13.06 -1.54 2.88
CA GLY A 315 11.87 -0.68 2.86
C GLY A 315 11.40 -0.20 4.23
N HIS A 316 10.32 0.58 4.23
CA HIS A 316 9.62 1.01 5.44
C HIS A 316 8.27 0.31 5.51
N ARG A 317 8.03 -0.47 6.57
CA ARG A 317 6.75 -1.16 6.82
C ARG A 317 6.44 -1.12 8.31
N GLY A 318 5.37 -0.39 8.65
CA GLY A 318 4.90 -0.23 10.02
C GLY A 318 4.15 1.06 10.24
N ALA A 319 3.54 1.20 11.41
CA ALA A 319 2.64 2.30 11.75
C ALA A 319 3.29 3.34 12.71
N ASN A 320 4.61 3.40 12.77
CA ASN A 320 5.35 4.24 13.72
C ASN A 320 6.55 4.95 13.09
N GLN A 321 6.46 5.28 11.80
CA GLN A 321 7.53 5.92 11.07
C GLN A 321 7.45 7.45 11.21
N PRO A 322 8.48 8.11 11.77
CA PRO A 322 8.47 9.56 11.94
C PRO A 322 8.88 10.26 10.64
N CYS A 323 8.04 11.15 10.13
CA CYS A 323 8.31 12.00 8.99
C CYS A 323 8.36 13.46 9.39
N VAL A 324 9.37 14.18 8.93
CA VAL A 324 9.54 15.62 9.16
C VAL A 324 8.94 16.39 7.98
N ASP A 325 7.99 17.26 8.26
CA ASP A 325 7.54 18.29 7.33
C ASP A 325 8.59 19.42 7.30
N LEU A 326 9.28 19.57 6.18
CA LEU A 326 10.40 20.51 6.06
C LEU A 326 9.95 22.00 6.05
N GLU A 327 8.70 22.29 5.73
CA GLU A 327 8.18 23.66 5.77
C GLU A 327 7.84 24.10 7.20
N SER A 328 7.14 23.25 7.95
CA SER A 328 6.70 23.58 9.31
C SER A 328 7.69 23.14 10.40
N GLY A 329 8.63 22.24 10.08
CA GLY A 329 9.51 21.58 11.05
C GLY A 329 8.80 20.56 11.95
N ARG A 330 7.51 20.31 11.74
CA ARG A 330 6.71 19.38 12.53
C ARG A 330 7.06 17.92 12.18
N VAL A 331 7.10 17.07 13.20
CA VAL A 331 7.22 15.62 13.02
C VAL A 331 5.81 14.99 13.08
N TRP A 332 5.51 14.15 12.10
CA TRP A 332 4.30 13.35 12.01
C TRP A 332 4.67 11.88 12.18
N ILE A 333 3.86 11.15 12.93
CA ILE A 333 3.99 9.69 12.98
C ILE A 333 3.10 9.10 11.89
N THR A 334 3.70 8.29 11.03
CA THR A 334 3.04 7.82 9.80
C THR A 334 3.00 6.31 9.71
N SER A 335 2.00 5.81 8.97
CA SER A 335 1.94 4.43 8.51
C SER A 335 2.63 4.32 7.16
N GLN A 336 3.46 3.30 6.98
CA GLN A 336 4.22 3.09 5.75
C GLN A 336 4.23 1.63 5.32
N ASN A 337 4.22 1.40 4.01
CA ASN A 337 4.37 0.10 3.38
C ASN A 337 4.95 0.27 1.98
N HIS A 338 6.27 0.44 1.89
CA HIS A 338 6.94 0.58 0.59
C HIS A 338 8.35 -0.02 0.60
N GLY A 339 8.77 -0.55 -0.56
CA GLY A 339 10.11 -1.08 -0.82
C GLY A 339 10.96 -0.19 -1.73
N PHE A 340 10.34 0.80 -2.39
CA PHE A 340 10.99 1.78 -3.26
C PHE A 340 10.84 3.19 -2.69
N ALA A 341 11.75 4.08 -3.08
CA ALA A 341 11.71 5.49 -2.72
C ALA A 341 12.13 6.36 -3.90
N VAL A 342 11.71 7.62 -3.89
CA VAL A 342 12.17 8.63 -4.84
C VAL A 342 13.53 9.15 -4.42
N ALA A 343 14.45 9.29 -5.36
CA ALA A 343 15.76 9.88 -5.12
C ALA A 343 15.63 11.39 -4.83
N ASP A 344 16.41 11.87 -3.86
CA ASP A 344 16.42 13.29 -3.49
C ASP A 344 16.93 14.15 -4.67
N PRO A 345 16.12 15.07 -5.21
CA PRO A 345 16.51 15.92 -6.34
C PRO A 345 17.67 16.89 -6.03
N GLU A 346 17.91 17.21 -4.75
CA GLU A 346 18.93 18.18 -4.33
C GLU A 346 20.24 17.50 -3.88
N ALA A 347 20.18 16.27 -3.37
CA ALA A 347 21.37 15.57 -2.86
C ALA A 347 22.33 15.10 -3.96
N GLY A 348 21.91 15.17 -5.24
CA GLY A 348 22.67 14.58 -6.33
C GLY A 348 22.83 13.05 -6.16
N MET A 349 23.39 12.34 -7.12
CA MET A 349 23.58 10.87 -7.09
C MET A 349 24.48 10.34 -5.94
N LEU A 350 24.95 11.19 -5.01
CA LEU A 350 25.92 10.87 -3.96
C LEU A 350 25.30 10.53 -2.58
N ALA A 351 24.03 10.82 -2.34
CA ALA A 351 23.31 10.27 -1.19
C ALA A 351 22.88 8.82 -1.44
N ALA A 352 23.51 8.22 -2.40
CA ALA A 352 23.19 6.95 -3.00
C ALA A 352 23.29 5.80 -2.03
N HIS A 353 22.35 5.00 -2.21
CA HIS A 353 22.17 3.62 -1.87
C HIS A 353 23.48 2.79 -1.83
N PRO A 354 23.69 1.96 -0.79
CA PRO A 354 24.82 1.03 -0.70
C PRO A 354 24.89 -0.02 -1.80
N SER A 355 23.83 -0.25 -2.58
CA SER A 355 23.79 -1.27 -3.66
C SER A 355 24.19 -0.78 -5.05
N GLY A 356 24.46 0.51 -5.24
CA GLY A 356 25.06 1.02 -6.48
C GLY A 356 24.22 0.95 -7.76
N ALA A 357 22.95 0.62 -7.70
CA ALA A 357 22.07 0.51 -8.87
C ALA A 357 21.24 1.80 -9.05
N CYS A 358 21.82 2.81 -9.70
CA CYS A 358 21.08 3.95 -10.25
C CYS A 358 21.06 3.87 -11.77
N SER A 359 19.87 3.92 -12.36
CA SER A 359 19.73 4.15 -13.81
C SER A 359 20.03 5.62 -14.16
N PRO A 360 20.51 5.95 -15.38
CA PRO A 360 21.00 7.27 -15.73
C PRO A 360 19.87 8.31 -15.78
N GLN A 361 20.29 9.57 -15.56
CA GLN A 361 19.50 10.80 -15.51
C GLN A 361 18.39 10.86 -16.57
N GLY A 362 17.12 10.96 -16.12
CA GLY A 362 16.04 11.47 -16.94
C GLY A 362 16.07 13.01 -16.96
N GLU A 363 15.96 13.60 -18.14
CA GLU A 363 15.70 15.05 -18.25
C GLU A 363 14.36 15.38 -17.59
N ASN A 364 14.31 16.50 -16.83
CA ASN A 364 13.05 17.01 -16.27
C ASN A 364 12.00 17.09 -17.39
N LEU A 365 10.97 16.25 -17.33
CA LEU A 365 9.84 16.32 -18.23
C LEU A 365 9.13 17.65 -17.99
N HIS A 366 9.47 18.67 -18.77
CA HIS A 366 8.81 19.99 -18.86
C HIS A 366 9.37 21.16 -18.01
N GLY A 367 10.56 21.08 -17.42
CA GLY A 367 11.18 22.23 -16.72
C GLY A 367 10.54 22.56 -15.36
N GLU A 368 9.72 21.69 -14.80
CA GLU A 368 9.06 21.85 -13.51
C GLU A 368 10.00 21.37 -12.39
N LYS A 369 10.12 22.18 -11.33
CA LYS A 369 10.98 21.87 -10.19
C LYS A 369 10.17 21.12 -9.12
N ALA A 370 10.54 19.87 -8.80
CA ALA A 370 10.07 19.16 -7.62
C ALA A 370 10.87 19.63 -6.39
N VAL A 371 10.20 19.83 -5.26
CA VAL A 371 10.79 20.18 -3.97
C VAL A 371 10.40 19.13 -2.94
N VAL A 372 11.38 18.65 -2.16
CA VAL A 372 11.15 17.72 -1.07
C VAL A 372 10.38 18.43 0.04
N ARG A 373 9.19 17.89 0.36
CA ARG A 373 8.32 18.39 1.40
C ARG A 373 8.45 17.61 2.70
N PHE A 374 8.49 16.28 2.61
CA PHE A 374 8.62 15.41 3.75
C PHE A 374 9.84 14.51 3.61
N VAL A 375 10.50 14.24 4.73
CA VAL A 375 11.61 13.28 4.83
C VAL A 375 11.44 12.39 6.05
N ASN A 376 11.86 11.14 5.93
CA ASN A 376 11.92 10.24 7.09
C ASN A 376 12.95 10.77 8.09
N ALA A 377 12.58 10.81 9.37
CA ALA A 377 13.47 11.34 10.41
C ALA A 377 14.65 10.39 10.71
N ASN A 378 14.53 9.10 10.40
CA ASN A 378 15.54 8.10 10.73
C ASN A 378 16.66 8.02 9.69
N ASP A 379 16.33 8.04 8.39
CA ASP A 379 17.28 7.77 7.30
C ASP A 379 17.28 8.83 6.18
N ARG A 380 16.44 9.86 6.30
CA ARG A 380 16.33 10.97 5.34
C ARG A 380 15.75 10.58 3.98
N THR A 381 15.14 9.41 3.85
CA THR A 381 14.38 9.03 2.65
C THR A 381 13.35 10.10 2.31
N VAL A 382 13.17 10.40 1.02
CA VAL A 382 12.14 11.33 0.54
C VAL A 382 10.76 10.73 0.80
N GLU A 383 9.96 11.46 1.57
CA GLU A 383 8.63 11.01 2.00
C GLU A 383 7.49 11.87 1.44
N GLY A 384 7.80 12.86 0.62
CA GLY A 384 6.81 13.67 -0.07
C GLY A 384 7.43 14.79 -0.88
N LEU A 385 6.73 15.18 -1.94
CA LEU A 385 7.12 16.20 -2.90
C LEU A 385 6.00 17.21 -3.12
N ASP A 386 6.37 18.47 -3.32
CA ASP A 386 5.53 19.51 -3.93
C ASP A 386 6.12 19.86 -5.30
N ILE A 387 5.28 20.15 -6.32
CA ILE A 387 5.74 20.64 -7.62
C ILE A 387 5.56 22.16 -7.66
N VAL A 388 6.67 22.86 -7.82
CA VAL A 388 6.68 24.34 -7.76
C VAL A 388 5.81 24.95 -8.85
N GLY A 389 4.90 25.85 -8.46
CA GLY A 389 4.00 26.53 -9.39
C GLY A 389 2.83 25.68 -9.90
N LYS A 390 2.63 24.48 -9.35
CA LYS A 390 1.53 23.58 -9.68
C LYS A 390 0.70 23.22 -8.44
N SER A 391 -0.55 22.90 -8.65
CA SER A 391 -1.43 22.34 -7.62
C SER A 391 -1.18 20.83 -7.50
N VAL A 392 0.04 20.43 -7.12
CA VAL A 392 0.47 19.03 -7.07
C VAL A 392 1.29 18.78 -5.81
N PHE A 393 0.88 17.81 -5.01
CA PHE A 393 1.68 17.30 -3.91
C PHE A 393 1.56 15.78 -3.77
N THR A 394 2.55 15.18 -3.16
CA THR A 394 2.60 13.72 -3.00
C THR A 394 3.14 13.35 -1.63
N VAL A 395 2.77 12.17 -1.14
CA VAL A 395 3.33 11.57 0.08
C VAL A 395 3.65 10.09 -0.12
N GLN A 396 4.79 9.64 0.40
CA GLN A 396 5.21 8.25 0.35
C GLN A 396 4.48 7.39 1.39
N PHE A 397 4.15 7.98 2.54
CA PHE A 397 3.42 7.34 3.62
C PHE A 397 1.90 7.33 3.34
N HIS A 398 1.16 6.60 4.19
CA HIS A 398 -0.28 6.38 4.09
C HIS A 398 -1.05 7.30 5.04
N PRO A 399 -1.59 8.45 4.57
CA PRO A 399 -2.33 9.39 5.41
C PRO A 399 -3.69 8.84 5.86
N GLU A 400 -4.22 7.84 5.14
CA GLU A 400 -5.45 7.14 5.49
C GLU A 400 -5.28 6.20 6.69
N ALA A 401 -4.03 5.88 7.08
CA ALA A 401 -3.69 4.88 8.08
C ALA A 401 -4.25 3.47 7.72
N ALA A 402 -5.03 2.85 8.60
CA ALA A 402 -5.62 1.51 8.44
C ALA A 402 -4.59 0.43 8.02
N PRO A 403 -3.73 -0.04 8.97
CA PRO A 403 -3.64 0.42 10.36
C PRO A 403 -2.74 1.65 10.53
N GLY A 404 -2.88 2.35 11.64
CA GLY A 404 -1.90 3.35 12.06
C GLY A 404 -2.47 4.63 12.65
N PRO A 405 -1.57 5.60 12.94
CA PRO A 405 -1.93 6.90 13.49
C PRO A 405 -2.59 7.80 12.43
N HIS A 406 -3.40 8.74 12.90
CA HIS A 406 -4.15 9.67 12.05
C HIS A 406 -3.50 11.05 11.92
N ASP A 407 -2.24 11.21 12.30
CA ASP A 407 -1.51 12.48 12.23
C ASP A 407 -1.52 13.09 10.82
N ALA A 408 -1.46 12.23 9.80
CA ALA A 408 -1.41 12.63 8.40
C ALA A 408 -2.79 12.78 7.72
N TYR A 409 -3.89 12.39 8.38
CA TYR A 409 -5.24 12.47 7.82
C TYR A 409 -5.62 13.87 7.27
N PRO A 410 -5.17 15.00 7.88
CA PRO A 410 -5.43 16.34 7.35
C PRO A 410 -4.96 16.58 5.91
N LEU A 411 -4.11 15.71 5.32
CA LEU A 411 -3.69 15.84 3.92
C LEU A 411 -4.83 15.64 2.92
N PHE A 412 -5.86 14.86 3.23
CA PHE A 412 -7.06 14.78 2.40
C PHE A 412 -7.81 16.11 2.36
N LYS A 413 -7.87 16.84 3.49
CA LYS A 413 -8.42 18.19 3.54
C LYS A 413 -7.54 19.19 2.76
N ARG A 414 -6.21 19.09 2.88
CA ARG A 414 -5.28 19.88 2.06
C ARG A 414 -5.54 19.68 0.57
N PHE A 415 -5.77 18.44 0.13
CA PHE A 415 -6.12 18.15 -1.26
C PHE A 415 -7.40 18.86 -1.68
N ARG A 416 -8.46 18.81 -0.87
CA ARG A 416 -9.71 19.51 -1.13
C ARG A 416 -9.50 21.04 -1.21
N GLU A 417 -8.81 21.63 -0.25
CA GLU A 417 -8.49 23.07 -0.22
C GLU A 417 -7.67 23.49 -1.45
N MET A 418 -6.74 22.66 -1.89
CA MET A 418 -5.96 22.89 -3.10
C MET A 418 -6.84 22.90 -4.35
N VAL A 419 -7.78 21.96 -4.48
CA VAL A 419 -8.75 21.91 -5.58
C VAL A 419 -9.66 23.15 -5.56
N ASP A 420 -10.24 23.49 -4.42
CA ASP A 420 -11.11 24.64 -4.26
C ASP A 420 -10.38 25.95 -4.60
N SER A 421 -9.13 26.11 -4.17
CA SER A 421 -8.30 27.28 -4.46
C SER A 421 -7.95 27.39 -5.94
N HIS A 422 -7.69 26.26 -6.61
CA HIS A 422 -7.35 26.22 -8.02
C HIS A 422 -8.49 26.74 -8.91
N TYR A 423 -9.75 26.43 -8.57
CA TYR A 423 -10.94 26.86 -9.33
C TYR A 423 -11.67 28.05 -8.72
N GLY A 424 -11.39 28.43 -7.47
CA GLY A 424 -12.02 29.53 -6.77
C GLY A 424 -11.36 30.90 -6.97
N GLY A 425 -10.17 30.95 -7.56
CA GLY A 425 -9.40 32.21 -7.79
C GLY A 425 -9.91 33.07 -8.95
N GLY A 426 -11.11 32.85 -9.45
CA GLY A 426 -11.70 33.54 -10.62
C GLY A 426 -12.88 34.47 -10.31
N ASN A 427 -12.94 35.07 -9.09
CA ASN A 427 -13.91 36.16 -8.80
C ASN A 427 -13.19 37.47 -8.46
#